data_a86d152f9aaf9f29657dd07875d622a2
#
_entry.id   a86d152f9aaf9f29657dd07875d622a2
#
_cell.length_a   1.000
_cell.length_b   1.000
_cell.length_c   1.000
_cell.angle_alpha   90.00
_cell.angle_beta   90.00
_cell.angle_gamma   90.00
#
_symmetry.space_group_name_H-M   'P 1'
#
loop_
_entity.id
_entity.type
_entity.pdbx_description
1 polymer ?
#
loop_
_entity_poly.entity_id
_entity_poly.type
_entity_poly.pdbx_seq_one_letter_code
_entity_poly.pdbx_strand_id
1 'polypeptide(L)'
;MPNYPDSIQDLEPLSGLYIRKRFLNEVRAFLNQNHPQGWCIVAIDIENFKLFNDWYGQDSGDYLLLEIAAYLRNLHHEENYITGHFGADDFFICMPDDGHKLRHIYATIYHYIDKLEQDDSFLPSIGVYRIEDESLNVSTMCNNAQIAASSVVGKIGNRICYFESGMTKKIELK
;
A
#
# COMPACT_ATOMS: atom_id res chain seq x y z
N MET A 1 25.73 4.62 8.60
CA MET A 1 25.44 5.57 7.53
C MET A 1 24.85 6.81 8.15
N PRO A 2 25.41 8.01 7.85
CA PRO A 2 24.75 9.21 8.31
C PRO A 2 23.35 9.25 7.70
N ASN A 3 22.33 9.42 8.54
CA ASN A 3 20.98 9.72 8.08
C ASN A 3 21.02 11.09 7.40
N TYR A 4 21.27 11.10 6.10
CA TYR A 4 20.96 12.29 5.35
C TYR A 4 19.44 12.49 5.44
N PRO A 5 18.99 13.71 5.75
CA PRO A 5 17.57 13.97 5.65
C PRO A 5 17.13 13.60 4.25
N ASP A 6 16.04 12.85 4.15
CA ASP A 6 15.47 12.50 2.86
C ASP A 6 15.34 13.79 2.05
N SER A 7 15.88 13.79 0.84
CA SER A 7 15.73 14.96 0.01
C SER A 7 14.24 15.12 -0.31
N ILE A 8 13.79 16.37 -0.44
CA ILE A 8 12.39 16.66 -0.81
C ILE A 8 12.00 15.92 -2.09
N GLN A 9 12.98 15.63 -2.97
CA GLN A 9 12.76 14.91 -4.23
C GLN A 9 12.44 13.43 -4.04
N ASP A 10 12.73 12.84 -2.87
CA ASP A 10 12.46 11.44 -2.57
C ASP A 10 11.09 11.23 -1.93
N LEU A 11 10.36 12.33 -1.65
CA LEU A 11 9.07 12.30 -0.98
C LEU A 11 7.96 12.70 -1.95
N GLU A 12 6.82 12.01 -1.83
CA GLU A 12 5.63 12.38 -2.59
C GLU A 12 5.10 13.72 -2.04
N PRO A 13 4.83 14.73 -2.94
CA PRO A 13 4.56 16.10 -2.48
C PRO A 13 3.33 16.26 -1.59
N LEU A 14 2.28 15.48 -1.80
CA LEU A 14 1.06 15.57 -1.01
C LEU A 14 1.22 14.86 0.35
N SER A 15 1.72 13.64 0.32
CA SER A 15 1.70 12.74 1.49
C SER A 15 2.97 12.81 2.35
N GLY A 16 4.10 13.20 1.77
CA GLY A 16 5.39 13.16 2.43
C GLY A 16 5.93 11.74 2.65
N LEU A 17 5.32 10.74 2.05
CA LEU A 17 5.83 9.36 2.06
C LEU A 17 6.85 9.18 0.93
N TYR A 18 7.61 8.09 0.97
CA TYR A 18 8.58 7.80 -0.09
C TYR A 18 7.91 7.67 -1.46
N ILE A 19 8.49 8.30 -2.48
CA ILE A 19 8.12 8.03 -3.86
C ILE A 19 8.54 6.60 -4.22
N ARG A 20 8.04 6.09 -5.36
CA ARG A 20 8.31 4.73 -5.82
C ARG A 20 9.80 4.38 -5.80
N LYS A 21 10.64 5.21 -6.42
CA LYS A 21 12.08 4.95 -6.51
C LYS A 21 12.73 4.80 -5.14
N ARG A 22 12.41 5.70 -4.20
CA ARG A 22 12.97 5.66 -2.85
C ARG A 22 12.47 4.43 -2.08
N PHE A 23 11.18 4.13 -2.18
CA PHE A 23 10.60 2.94 -1.54
C PHE A 23 11.31 1.67 -2.01
N LEU A 24 11.47 1.49 -3.33
CA LEU A 24 12.13 0.31 -3.89
C LEU A 24 13.57 0.17 -3.37
N ASN A 25 14.31 1.30 -3.30
CA ASN A 25 15.68 1.30 -2.82
C ASN A 25 15.77 0.98 -1.32
N GLU A 26 14.88 1.55 -0.52
CA GLU A 26 14.86 1.30 0.93
C GLU A 26 14.50 -0.15 1.25
N VAL A 27 13.52 -0.71 0.55
CA VAL A 27 13.17 -2.13 0.72
C VAL A 27 14.34 -3.03 0.31
N ARG A 28 14.99 -2.74 -0.83
CA ARG A 28 16.13 -3.53 -1.28
C ARG A 28 17.26 -3.49 -0.25
N ALA A 29 17.59 -2.32 0.26
CA ALA A 29 18.64 -2.19 1.28
C ALA A 29 18.28 -2.96 2.56
N PHE A 30 17.03 -2.86 2.99
CA PHE A 30 16.55 -3.57 4.18
C PHE A 30 16.65 -5.09 4.01
N LEU A 31 16.22 -5.63 2.88
CA LEU A 31 16.31 -7.07 2.61
C LEU A 31 17.75 -7.54 2.57
N ASN A 32 18.63 -6.78 1.94
CA ASN A 32 20.06 -7.13 1.83
C ASN A 32 20.79 -7.12 3.18
N GLN A 33 20.40 -6.21 4.06
CA GLN A 33 21.05 -6.03 5.37
C GLN A 33 20.52 -6.98 6.45
N ASN A 34 19.23 -7.32 6.38
CA ASN A 34 18.56 -8.00 7.48
C ASN A 34 18.12 -9.43 7.16
N HIS A 35 17.95 -9.77 5.87
CA HIS A 35 17.43 -11.07 5.43
C HIS A 35 16.24 -11.52 6.28
N PRO A 36 15.20 -10.70 6.40
CA PRO A 36 14.11 -10.94 7.36
C PRO A 36 13.26 -12.13 6.94
N GLN A 37 12.78 -12.88 7.93
CA GLN A 37 11.83 -13.95 7.72
C GLN A 37 10.41 -13.45 8.00
N GLY A 38 9.44 -13.89 7.19
CA GLY A 38 8.04 -13.59 7.43
C GLY A 38 7.65 -12.13 7.18
N TRP A 39 8.30 -11.48 6.23
CA TRP A 39 7.95 -10.12 5.81
C TRP A 39 7.17 -10.13 4.49
N CYS A 40 6.46 -9.05 4.23
CA CYS A 40 5.61 -8.93 3.04
C CYS A 40 5.64 -7.51 2.47
N ILE A 41 5.20 -7.40 1.22
CA ILE A 41 4.87 -6.13 0.56
C ILE A 41 3.34 -6.06 0.52
N VAL A 42 2.80 -4.94 0.97
CA VAL A 42 1.37 -4.67 1.00
C VAL A 42 1.06 -3.55 0.02
N ALA A 43 0.11 -3.76 -0.87
CA ALA A 43 -0.44 -2.72 -1.73
C ALA A 43 -1.82 -2.34 -1.22
N ILE A 44 -2.07 -1.04 -1.10
CA ILE A 44 -3.35 -0.49 -0.65
C ILE A 44 -3.85 0.44 -1.73
N ASP A 45 -5.10 0.26 -2.18
CA ASP A 45 -5.78 1.25 -2.99
C ASP A 45 -7.23 1.41 -2.52
N ILE A 46 -7.94 2.38 -3.09
CA ILE A 46 -9.34 2.64 -2.78
C ILE A 46 -10.13 2.37 -4.04
N GLU A 47 -11.06 1.41 -3.98
CA GLU A 47 -11.90 1.09 -5.11
C GLU A 47 -12.69 2.32 -5.56
N ASN A 48 -12.64 2.62 -6.86
CA ASN A 48 -13.34 3.77 -7.46
C ASN A 48 -12.86 5.14 -6.96
N PHE A 49 -11.60 5.28 -6.58
CA PHE A 49 -11.09 6.54 -6.03
C PHE A 49 -11.26 7.72 -7.00
N LYS A 50 -11.07 7.50 -8.29
CA LYS A 50 -11.32 8.55 -9.29
C LYS A 50 -12.77 9.03 -9.26
N LEU A 51 -13.72 8.10 -9.13
CA LEU A 51 -15.15 8.42 -9.00
C LEU A 51 -15.41 9.18 -7.70
N PHE A 52 -14.72 8.83 -6.61
CA PHE A 52 -14.81 9.58 -5.35
C PHE A 52 -14.44 11.04 -5.57
N ASN A 53 -13.33 11.33 -6.26
CA ASN A 53 -12.92 12.70 -6.58
C ASN A 53 -13.95 13.42 -7.46
N ASP A 54 -14.54 12.71 -8.44
CA ASP A 54 -15.55 13.29 -9.32
C ASP A 54 -16.82 13.65 -8.54
N TRP A 55 -17.21 12.85 -7.56
CA TRP A 55 -18.43 13.07 -6.77
C TRP A 55 -18.24 14.08 -5.63
N TYR A 56 -17.12 14.02 -4.92
CA TYR A 56 -16.90 14.77 -3.68
C TYR A 56 -15.87 15.89 -3.84
N GLY A 57 -15.20 15.97 -4.98
CA GLY A 57 -14.20 16.98 -5.28
C GLY A 57 -12.78 16.53 -4.94
N GLN A 58 -11.83 17.15 -5.64
CA GLN A 58 -10.40 16.87 -5.48
C GLN A 58 -9.93 17.13 -4.05
N ASP A 59 -10.46 18.19 -3.40
CA ASP A 59 -10.06 18.52 -2.02
C ASP A 59 -10.44 17.42 -1.03
N SER A 60 -11.62 16.81 -1.21
CA SER A 60 -12.04 15.69 -0.35
C SER A 60 -11.16 14.45 -0.57
N GLY A 61 -10.80 14.17 -1.82
CA GLY A 61 -9.88 13.09 -2.14
C GLY A 61 -8.50 13.34 -1.54
N ASP A 62 -7.97 14.54 -1.68
CA ASP A 62 -6.67 14.90 -1.10
C ASP A 62 -6.69 14.80 0.42
N TYR A 63 -7.77 15.22 1.06
CA TYR A 63 -7.94 15.09 2.50
C TYR A 63 -7.88 13.62 2.95
N LEU A 64 -8.57 12.74 2.22
CA LEU A 64 -8.54 11.31 2.51
C LEU A 64 -7.13 10.74 2.36
N LEU A 65 -6.43 11.09 1.28
CA LEU A 65 -5.06 10.65 1.06
C LEU A 65 -4.12 11.14 2.18
N LEU A 66 -4.32 12.37 2.67
CA LEU A 66 -3.53 12.92 3.77
C LEU A 66 -3.78 12.17 5.09
N GLU A 67 -5.02 11.77 5.38
CA GLU A 67 -5.31 10.96 6.57
C GLU A 67 -4.62 9.60 6.50
N ILE A 68 -4.72 8.93 5.35
CA ILE A 68 -4.03 7.64 5.12
C ILE A 68 -2.52 7.82 5.28
N ALA A 69 -1.97 8.86 4.66
CA ALA A 69 -0.53 9.13 4.73
C ALA A 69 -0.04 9.38 6.16
N ALA A 70 -0.80 10.13 6.94
CA ALA A 70 -0.46 10.37 8.36
C ALA A 70 -0.40 9.06 9.14
N TYR A 71 -1.37 8.18 8.91
CA TYR A 71 -1.40 6.86 9.54
C TYR A 71 -0.18 6.02 9.12
N LEU A 72 0.15 5.99 7.84
CA LEU A 72 1.31 5.23 7.35
C LEU A 72 2.63 5.80 7.86
N ARG A 73 2.76 7.13 7.97
CA ARG A 73 3.94 7.73 8.59
C ARG A 73 4.13 7.28 10.03
N ASN A 74 3.04 7.17 10.78
CA ASN A 74 3.12 6.66 12.15
C ASN A 74 3.59 5.21 12.18
N LEU A 75 3.15 4.37 11.27
CA LEU A 75 3.64 3.00 11.14
C LEU A 75 5.15 2.97 10.85
N HIS A 76 5.62 3.87 10.01
CA HIS A 76 7.05 3.99 9.71
C HIS A 76 7.85 4.38 10.96
N HIS A 77 7.38 5.36 11.71
CA HIS A 77 8.10 5.86 12.90
C HIS A 77 8.01 4.93 14.10
N GLU A 78 6.85 4.35 14.35
CA GLU A 78 6.61 3.56 15.57
C GLU A 78 6.95 2.08 15.39
N GLU A 79 6.70 1.53 14.20
CA GLU A 79 6.83 0.09 13.93
C GLU A 79 8.03 -0.23 13.04
N ASN A 80 8.76 0.77 12.55
CA ASN A 80 9.85 0.62 11.59
C ASN A 80 9.44 -0.06 10.28
N TYR A 81 8.18 0.09 9.88
CA TYR A 81 7.73 -0.35 8.55
C TYR A 81 8.23 0.64 7.49
N ILE A 82 8.46 0.15 6.28
CA ILE A 82 8.80 1.03 5.16
C ILE A 82 7.51 1.34 4.42
N THR A 83 7.19 2.62 4.25
CA THR A 83 5.93 3.05 3.64
C THR A 83 6.18 3.97 2.45
N GLY A 84 5.34 3.85 1.42
CA GLY A 84 5.46 4.62 0.20
C GLY A 84 4.12 5.03 -0.38
N HIS A 85 4.16 6.08 -1.19
CA HIS A 85 3.01 6.59 -1.92
C HIS A 85 3.47 6.85 -3.36
N PHE A 86 2.91 6.08 -4.30
CA PHE A 86 3.36 6.12 -5.70
C PHE A 86 2.50 7.04 -6.58
N GLY A 87 1.62 7.82 -5.96
CA GLY A 87 0.70 8.73 -6.61
C GLY A 87 -0.75 8.26 -6.49
N ALA A 88 -1.72 9.16 -6.71
CA ALA A 88 -3.15 8.90 -6.53
C ALA A 88 -3.41 8.15 -5.22
N ASP A 89 -4.13 7.03 -5.26
CA ASP A 89 -4.43 6.19 -4.09
C ASP A 89 -3.50 4.98 -3.97
N ASP A 90 -2.34 4.99 -4.64
CA ASP A 90 -1.41 3.85 -4.64
C ASP A 90 -0.45 3.93 -3.45
N PHE A 91 -0.74 3.23 -2.37
CA PHE A 91 0.09 3.16 -1.16
C PHE A 91 0.71 1.78 -1.01
N PHE A 92 1.93 1.74 -0.47
CA PHE A 92 2.68 0.50 -0.24
C PHE A 92 3.28 0.47 1.15
N ILE A 93 3.37 -0.74 1.71
CA ILE A 93 4.02 -0.97 2.99
C ILE A 93 4.90 -2.23 2.88
N CYS A 94 6.13 -2.15 3.39
CA CYS A 94 6.94 -3.34 3.67
C CYS A 94 6.92 -3.57 5.18
N MET A 95 6.41 -4.72 5.60
CA MET A 95 6.11 -5.01 7.00
C MET A 95 6.14 -6.51 7.27
N PRO A 96 6.21 -6.93 8.56
CA PRO A 96 5.98 -8.34 8.89
C PRO A 96 4.60 -8.80 8.42
N ASP A 97 4.52 -10.06 7.97
CA ASP A 97 3.25 -10.69 7.57
C ASP A 97 2.45 -11.03 8.83
N ASP A 98 1.64 -10.11 9.26
CA ASP A 98 0.82 -10.18 10.47
C ASP A 98 -0.64 -9.91 10.10
N GLY A 99 -1.43 -10.97 10.08
CA GLY A 99 -2.84 -10.88 9.69
C GLY A 99 -3.67 -9.98 10.62
N HIS A 100 -3.34 -9.95 11.90
CA HIS A 100 -4.02 -9.06 12.85
C HIS A 100 -3.74 -7.59 12.51
N LYS A 101 -2.47 -7.27 12.25
CA LYS A 101 -2.06 -5.90 11.88
C LYS A 101 -2.67 -5.48 10.54
N LEU A 102 -2.71 -6.40 9.57
CA LEU A 102 -3.32 -6.13 8.27
C LEU A 102 -4.82 -5.81 8.40
N ARG A 103 -5.54 -6.55 9.24
CA ARG A 103 -6.96 -6.26 9.50
C ARG A 103 -7.13 -4.90 10.18
N HIS A 104 -6.22 -4.53 11.07
CA HIS A 104 -6.24 -3.23 11.73
C HIS A 104 -5.99 -2.10 10.73
N ILE A 105 -5.04 -2.28 9.83
CA ILE A 105 -4.77 -1.32 8.75
C ILE A 105 -6.01 -1.14 7.87
N TYR A 106 -6.63 -2.24 7.46
CA TYR A 106 -7.87 -2.20 6.68
C TYR A 106 -8.97 -1.43 7.40
N ALA A 107 -9.22 -1.77 8.67
CA ALA A 107 -10.28 -1.14 9.46
C ALA A 107 -10.04 0.36 9.65
N THR A 108 -8.78 0.77 9.83
CA THR A 108 -8.42 2.18 10.00
C THR A 108 -8.71 2.97 8.73
N ILE A 109 -8.30 2.46 7.58
CA ILE A 109 -8.53 3.12 6.28
C ILE A 109 -10.02 3.12 5.95
N TYR A 110 -10.72 2.01 6.19
CA TYR A 110 -12.17 1.93 6.03
C TYR A 110 -12.86 3.03 6.85
N HIS A 111 -12.44 3.22 8.10
CA HIS A 111 -13.02 4.25 8.97
C HIS A 111 -12.82 5.67 8.39
N TYR A 112 -11.65 5.96 7.82
CA TYR A 112 -11.41 7.27 7.18
C TYR A 112 -12.35 7.51 6.00
N ILE A 113 -12.60 6.48 5.21
CA ILE A 113 -13.53 6.56 4.07
C ILE A 113 -14.97 6.71 4.58
N ASP A 114 -15.36 5.91 5.56
CA ASP A 114 -16.73 5.87 6.10
C ASP A 114 -17.16 7.20 6.70
N LYS A 115 -16.23 7.95 7.29
CA LYS A 115 -16.52 9.30 7.80
C LYS A 115 -16.92 10.27 6.70
N LEU A 116 -16.40 10.10 5.49
CA LEU A 116 -16.64 10.99 4.36
C LEU A 116 -17.77 10.49 3.48
N GLU A 117 -17.93 9.18 3.38
CA GLU A 117 -18.90 8.53 2.51
C GLU A 117 -19.42 7.26 3.17
N GLN A 118 -20.72 7.23 3.48
CA GLN A 118 -21.35 6.11 4.19
C GLN A 118 -21.95 5.04 3.27
N ASP A 119 -21.84 5.23 1.95
CA ASP A 119 -22.21 4.22 0.97
C ASP A 119 -20.98 3.37 0.65
N ASP A 120 -21.02 2.07 0.90
CA ASP A 120 -19.90 1.13 0.72
C ASP A 120 -19.43 1.01 -0.75
N SER A 121 -19.50 2.10 -1.51
CA SER A 121 -19.03 2.19 -2.90
C SER A 121 -17.52 2.40 -3.02
N PHE A 122 -16.85 2.82 -1.95
CA PHE A 122 -15.44 3.23 -1.95
C PHE A 122 -14.68 2.48 -0.87
N LEU A 123 -14.51 1.17 -1.06
CA LEU A 123 -13.86 0.32 -0.08
C LEU A 123 -12.36 0.24 -0.31
N PRO A 124 -11.54 0.09 0.75
CA PRO A 124 -10.13 -0.21 0.56
C PRO A 124 -9.96 -1.61 -0.04
N SER A 125 -8.90 -1.77 -0.84
CA SER A 125 -8.46 -3.07 -1.33
C SER A 125 -7.02 -3.28 -0.88
N ILE A 126 -6.72 -4.40 -0.25
CA ILE A 126 -5.38 -4.70 0.24
C ILE A 126 -4.89 -5.99 -0.41
N GLY A 127 -3.73 -5.89 -1.07
CA GLY A 127 -3.02 -7.04 -1.61
C GLY A 127 -1.73 -7.26 -0.85
N VAL A 128 -1.39 -8.52 -0.60
CA VAL A 128 -0.22 -8.90 0.18
C VAL A 128 0.63 -9.87 -0.63
N TYR A 129 1.91 -9.52 -0.79
CA TYR A 129 2.90 -10.41 -1.39
C TYR A 129 3.88 -10.86 -0.30
N ARG A 130 3.92 -12.15 0.03
CA ARG A 130 4.90 -12.71 0.97
C ARG A 130 6.27 -12.77 0.32
N ILE A 131 7.28 -12.23 1.00
CA ILE A 131 8.65 -12.25 0.50
C ILE A 131 9.27 -13.59 0.85
N GLU A 132 9.27 -14.51 -0.10
CA GLU A 132 9.88 -15.84 0.05
C GLU A 132 11.21 -15.92 -0.68
N ASP A 133 11.34 -15.22 -1.81
CA ASP A 133 12.57 -15.15 -2.61
C ASP A 133 13.06 -13.70 -2.64
N GLU A 134 14.08 -13.40 -1.84
CA GLU A 134 14.67 -12.06 -1.75
C GLU A 134 15.38 -11.62 -3.04
N SER A 135 15.73 -12.55 -3.93
CA SER A 135 16.41 -12.23 -5.19
C SER A 135 15.49 -11.59 -6.20
N LEU A 136 14.16 -11.70 -6.02
CA LEU A 136 13.19 -11.08 -6.90
C LEU A 136 13.28 -9.55 -6.83
N ASN A 137 13.06 -8.87 -7.95
CA ASN A 137 13.03 -7.41 -7.95
C ASN A 137 11.90 -6.87 -7.08
N VAL A 138 12.18 -5.85 -6.27
CA VAL A 138 11.17 -5.25 -5.40
C VAL A 138 10.00 -4.70 -6.22
N SER A 139 10.28 -4.14 -7.41
CA SER A 139 9.20 -3.69 -8.31
C SER A 139 8.25 -4.82 -8.68
N THR A 140 8.75 -6.03 -8.91
CA THR A 140 7.91 -7.20 -9.17
C THR A 140 7.10 -7.59 -7.94
N MET A 141 7.69 -7.53 -6.75
CA MET A 141 6.97 -7.76 -5.49
C MET A 141 5.80 -6.79 -5.33
N CYS A 142 6.03 -5.51 -5.62
CA CYS A 142 4.97 -4.48 -5.58
C CYS A 142 3.88 -4.76 -6.60
N ASN A 143 4.24 -5.14 -7.83
CA ASN A 143 3.28 -5.48 -8.86
C ASN A 143 2.42 -6.69 -8.44
N ASN A 144 3.03 -7.70 -7.84
CA ASN A 144 2.30 -8.87 -7.36
C ASN A 144 1.32 -8.52 -6.25
N ALA A 145 1.71 -7.63 -5.34
CA ALA A 145 0.80 -7.13 -4.30
C ALA A 145 -0.38 -6.36 -4.93
N GLN A 146 -0.13 -5.53 -5.95
CA GLN A 146 -1.19 -4.81 -6.66
C GLN A 146 -2.14 -5.76 -7.39
N ILE A 147 -1.63 -6.82 -8.00
CA ILE A 147 -2.45 -7.84 -8.64
C ILE A 147 -3.40 -8.47 -7.61
N ALA A 148 -2.89 -8.80 -6.44
CA ALA A 148 -3.72 -9.35 -5.35
C ALA A 148 -4.79 -8.34 -4.90
N ALA A 149 -4.44 -7.07 -4.73
CA ALA A 149 -5.40 -6.02 -4.37
C ALA A 149 -6.51 -5.89 -5.42
N SER A 150 -6.15 -5.95 -6.71
CA SER A 150 -7.11 -5.85 -7.80
C SER A 150 -8.09 -7.02 -7.83
N SER A 151 -7.71 -8.18 -7.31
CA SER A 151 -8.54 -9.38 -7.33
C SER A 151 -9.79 -9.27 -6.45
N VAL A 152 -9.81 -8.33 -5.48
CA VAL A 152 -10.97 -8.14 -4.59
C VAL A 152 -11.93 -7.07 -5.08
N VAL A 153 -11.61 -6.38 -6.17
CA VAL A 153 -12.49 -5.33 -6.74
C VAL A 153 -13.84 -5.95 -7.09
N GLY A 154 -14.92 -5.30 -6.67
CA GLY A 154 -16.29 -5.77 -6.89
C GLY A 154 -16.73 -6.91 -5.99
N LYS A 155 -15.88 -7.41 -5.10
CA LYS A 155 -16.22 -8.51 -4.18
C LYS A 155 -16.68 -7.97 -2.82
N ILE A 156 -17.65 -8.68 -2.24
CA ILE A 156 -18.12 -8.44 -0.88
C ILE A 156 -17.42 -9.46 0.04
N GLY A 157 -17.08 -9.03 1.25
CA GLY A 157 -16.46 -9.90 2.24
C GLY A 157 -14.99 -9.52 2.48
N ASN A 158 -14.10 -10.53 2.51
CA ASN A 158 -12.69 -10.28 2.79
C ASN A 158 -12.02 -9.52 1.66
N ARG A 159 -11.51 -8.34 1.97
CA ARG A 159 -10.88 -7.45 1.01
C ARG A 159 -9.36 -7.37 1.18
N ILE A 160 -8.80 -8.32 1.92
CA ILE A 160 -7.36 -8.54 2.04
C ILE A 160 -7.04 -9.83 1.30
N CYS A 161 -6.24 -9.74 0.23
CA CYS A 161 -5.94 -10.87 -0.62
C CYS A 161 -4.44 -11.10 -0.68
N TYR A 162 -4.01 -12.33 -0.43
CA TYR A 162 -2.62 -12.74 -0.60
C TYR A 162 -2.37 -13.14 -2.05
N PHE A 163 -1.24 -12.69 -2.59
CA PHE A 163 -0.86 -13.03 -3.96
C PHE A 163 -0.58 -14.53 -4.10
N GLU A 164 -1.08 -15.11 -5.16
CA GLU A 164 -0.79 -16.48 -5.59
C GLU A 164 -0.38 -16.47 -7.06
N SER A 165 0.56 -17.34 -7.43
CA SER A 165 1.16 -17.37 -8.77
C SER A 165 0.12 -17.51 -9.90
N GLY A 166 -1.00 -18.17 -9.64
CA GLY A 166 -2.09 -18.31 -10.62
C GLY A 166 -2.77 -16.99 -11.00
N MET A 167 -2.64 -15.94 -10.18
CA MET A 167 -3.26 -14.64 -10.45
C MET A 167 -2.65 -13.94 -11.65
N THR A 168 -1.33 -14.08 -11.86
CA THR A 168 -0.64 -13.52 -13.03
C THR A 168 -1.18 -14.11 -14.32
N LYS A 169 -1.41 -15.42 -14.35
CA LYS A 169 -1.93 -16.12 -15.53
C LYS A 169 -3.33 -15.66 -15.93
N LYS A 170 -4.18 -15.32 -14.96
CA LYS A 170 -5.54 -14.85 -15.24
C LYS A 170 -5.56 -13.49 -15.93
N ILE A 171 -4.56 -12.66 -15.67
CA ILE A 171 -4.44 -11.33 -16.27
C ILE A 171 -3.91 -11.44 -17.69
N GLU A 172 -2.95 -12.33 -17.94
CA GLU A 172 -2.39 -12.56 -19.27
C GLU A 172 -3.40 -13.12 -20.28
N LEU A 173 -4.43 -13.82 -19.80
CA LEU A 173 -5.47 -14.40 -20.64
C LEU A 173 -6.61 -13.44 -20.99
N LYS A 174 -6.60 -12.24 -20.45
CA LYS A 174 -7.56 -11.19 -20.79
C LYS A 174 -6.96 -10.22 -21.81
#